data_d8007bf716b2453c360ae9af9f2e85d6
#
_entry.id   d8007bf716b2453c360ae9af9f2e85d6
#
_cell.length_a   1.000
_cell.length_b   1.000
_cell.length_c   1.000
_cell.angle_alpha   90.00
_cell.angle_beta   90.00
_cell.angle_gamma   90.00
#
_symmetry.space_group_name_H-M   'P 1'
#
loop_
_entity.id
_entity.type
_entity.pdbx_description
1 polymer ?
#
loop_
_entity_poly.entity_id
_entity_poly.type
_entity_poly.pdbx_seq_one_letter_code
_entity_poly.pdbx_strand_id
1 'polypeptide(L)'
;ALVAHPAIDIVIEATGNPVAAVEHILGAFRHGKHVVNVTVEADAFCGPMLARRAAEAGVVYSLAYGDQPALICDLVDWARAAGFPVVAAGRGHKWLPHYAQSTPETVWGYYGLTPEQAKIGGLNPKMFNSFLDGSKPAIETSAVCNATGLTPAPDGLSFPPCSVDQIPSVMRPKGEGGCLHHKGQVEVVSSLQADGTPIDYDIRFGVWVVFEGESEYIRRCFSEYGVKTDSSGRYACMYKRWHLIGLEVGISVAAVGLRGEPTGCATGWRADAVAVAKKDLDKGEILDGEGGYTVVGRLMPAGDSLAQACLPLGLAHGWKLLRPVAAGRPLSWGDVAFDANLPAVKLRREMEQAFGLQQRSAA
;
A
#
# COMPACT_ATOMS: atom_id res chain seq x y z
N ALA A 1 -25.36 11.99 -7.52
CA ALA A 1 -25.53 13.11 -8.47
C ALA A 1 -24.26 13.31 -9.31
N LEU A 2 -23.07 13.48 -8.70
CA LEU A 2 -21.81 13.81 -9.42
C LEU A 2 -21.44 12.73 -10.45
N VAL A 3 -21.36 11.46 -10.04
CA VAL A 3 -20.96 10.34 -10.92
C VAL A 3 -21.89 10.09 -12.11
N ALA A 4 -23.10 10.61 -12.07
CA ALA A 4 -24.08 10.48 -13.15
C ALA A 4 -24.18 11.76 -14.04
N HIS A 5 -23.37 12.79 -13.76
CA HIS A 5 -23.46 14.06 -14.50
C HIS A 5 -22.88 13.91 -15.91
N PRO A 6 -23.62 14.30 -16.98
CA PRO A 6 -23.22 14.02 -18.37
C PRO A 6 -21.95 14.77 -18.81
N ALA A 7 -21.63 15.92 -18.21
CA ALA A 7 -20.44 16.69 -18.55
C ALA A 7 -19.16 16.29 -17.79
N ILE A 8 -19.19 15.18 -17.04
CA ILE A 8 -18.03 14.67 -16.32
C ILE A 8 -17.58 13.38 -17.00
N ASP A 9 -16.31 13.28 -17.38
CA ASP A 9 -15.72 12.10 -17.96
C ASP A 9 -14.84 11.36 -16.97
N ILE A 10 -14.18 12.07 -16.04
CA ILE A 10 -13.25 11.53 -15.05
C ILE A 10 -13.69 11.95 -13.65
N VAL A 11 -13.78 11.00 -12.75
CA VAL A 11 -14.08 11.21 -11.33
C VAL A 11 -12.82 11.00 -10.52
N ILE A 12 -12.44 11.93 -9.66
CA ILE A 12 -11.41 11.74 -8.65
C ILE A 12 -12.11 11.32 -7.36
N GLU A 13 -11.85 10.10 -6.88
CA GLU A 13 -12.32 9.59 -5.61
C GLU A 13 -11.29 9.91 -4.51
N ALA A 14 -11.65 10.76 -3.55
CA ALA A 14 -10.75 11.25 -2.51
C ALA A 14 -11.48 11.43 -1.16
N THR A 15 -12.46 10.59 -0.87
CA THR A 15 -13.25 10.72 0.37
C THR A 15 -12.54 10.23 1.62
N GLY A 16 -11.51 9.38 1.46
CA GLY A 16 -10.82 8.72 2.58
C GLY A 16 -11.70 7.69 3.32
N ASN A 17 -12.89 7.39 2.78
CA ASN A 17 -13.77 6.35 3.33
C ASN A 17 -13.81 5.16 2.36
N PRO A 18 -13.14 4.05 2.67
CA PRO A 18 -12.98 2.93 1.73
C PRO A 18 -14.32 2.27 1.33
N VAL A 19 -15.29 2.23 2.24
CA VAL A 19 -16.62 1.65 1.95
C VAL A 19 -17.40 2.54 0.98
N ALA A 20 -17.44 3.84 1.23
CA ALA A 20 -18.08 4.82 0.34
C ALA A 20 -17.36 4.91 -1.01
N ALA A 21 -16.03 4.83 -1.01
CA ALA A 21 -15.23 4.86 -2.24
C ALA A 21 -15.63 3.74 -3.21
N VAL A 22 -15.82 2.51 -2.73
CA VAL A 22 -16.29 1.39 -3.57
C VAL A 22 -17.63 1.72 -4.24
N GLU A 23 -18.59 2.29 -3.51
CA GLU A 23 -19.88 2.66 -4.08
C GLU A 23 -19.76 3.77 -5.13
N HIS A 24 -18.91 4.78 -4.86
CA HIS A 24 -18.64 5.87 -5.79
C HIS A 24 -17.99 5.38 -7.07
N ILE A 25 -16.97 4.52 -6.94
CA ILE A 25 -16.22 3.94 -8.06
C ILE A 25 -17.12 3.08 -8.93
N LEU A 26 -17.85 2.13 -8.33
CA LEU A 26 -18.81 1.30 -9.07
C LEU A 26 -19.95 2.14 -9.69
N GLY A 27 -20.36 3.20 -9.00
CA GLY A 27 -21.32 4.19 -9.52
C GLY A 27 -20.79 4.90 -10.76
N ALA A 28 -19.52 5.34 -10.74
CA ALA A 28 -18.86 5.98 -11.88
C ALA A 28 -18.78 5.02 -13.09
N PHE A 29 -18.36 3.78 -12.86
CA PHE A 29 -18.27 2.77 -13.93
C PHE A 29 -19.63 2.50 -14.61
N ARG A 30 -20.73 2.39 -13.84
CA ARG A 30 -22.09 2.23 -14.40
C ARG A 30 -22.52 3.39 -15.29
N HIS A 31 -21.92 4.55 -15.11
CA HIS A 31 -22.20 5.74 -15.93
C HIS A 31 -21.10 6.03 -16.97
N GLY A 32 -20.22 5.05 -17.24
CA GLY A 32 -19.17 5.17 -18.26
C GLY A 32 -18.10 6.21 -17.91
N LYS A 33 -17.84 6.45 -16.60
CA LYS A 33 -16.84 7.42 -16.14
C LYS A 33 -15.55 6.74 -15.74
N HIS A 34 -14.44 7.31 -16.16
CA HIS A 34 -13.12 6.95 -15.66
C HIS A 34 -12.96 7.36 -14.19
N VAL A 35 -12.10 6.65 -13.45
CA VAL A 35 -11.86 6.96 -12.03
C VAL A 35 -10.36 7.05 -11.75
N VAL A 36 -9.95 8.13 -11.08
CA VAL A 36 -8.66 8.29 -10.41
C VAL A 36 -8.91 8.16 -8.91
N ASN A 37 -8.39 7.10 -8.30
CA ASN A 37 -8.66 6.75 -6.91
C ASN A 37 -7.53 7.21 -6.00
N VAL A 38 -7.81 8.18 -5.11
CA VAL A 38 -6.92 8.66 -4.05
C VAL A 38 -7.11 7.85 -2.76
N THR A 39 -8.33 7.29 -2.55
CA THR A 39 -8.64 6.45 -1.38
C THR A 39 -8.04 5.06 -1.58
N VAL A 40 -6.72 4.96 -1.43
CA VAL A 40 -5.95 3.71 -1.67
C VAL A 40 -6.40 2.55 -0.77
N GLU A 41 -7.03 2.84 0.35
CA GLU A 41 -7.63 1.86 1.26
C GLU A 41 -8.65 0.97 0.54
N ALA A 42 -9.46 1.55 -0.36
CA ALA A 42 -10.40 0.79 -1.18
C ALA A 42 -9.69 -0.10 -2.21
N ASP A 43 -8.60 0.40 -2.82
CA ASP A 43 -7.77 -0.39 -3.73
C ASP A 43 -7.13 -1.58 -3.01
N ALA A 44 -6.56 -1.36 -1.82
CA ALA A 44 -5.86 -2.39 -1.06
C ALA A 44 -6.72 -3.64 -0.80
N PHE A 45 -8.03 -3.49 -0.53
CA PHE A 45 -8.88 -4.65 -0.23
C PHE A 45 -9.73 -5.16 -1.41
N CYS A 46 -9.91 -4.39 -2.48
CA CYS A 46 -10.70 -4.84 -3.63
C CYS A 46 -10.21 -4.31 -5.00
N GLY A 47 -9.04 -3.69 -5.06
CA GLY A 47 -8.44 -3.13 -6.29
C GLY A 47 -8.45 -4.07 -7.49
N PRO A 48 -8.03 -5.34 -7.37
CA PRO A 48 -8.09 -6.30 -8.46
C PRO A 48 -9.49 -6.49 -9.05
N MET A 49 -10.53 -6.44 -8.21
CA MET A 49 -11.91 -6.54 -8.69
C MET A 49 -12.41 -5.20 -9.27
N LEU A 50 -12.00 -4.07 -8.70
CA LEU A 50 -12.30 -2.74 -9.27
C LEU A 50 -11.69 -2.58 -10.66
N ALA A 51 -10.43 -2.99 -10.83
CA ALA A 51 -9.76 -2.99 -12.13
C ALA A 51 -10.51 -3.85 -13.16
N ARG A 52 -10.95 -5.04 -12.76
CA ARG A 52 -11.75 -5.92 -13.61
C ARG A 52 -13.09 -5.29 -13.99
N ARG A 53 -13.81 -4.69 -13.03
CA ARG A 53 -15.07 -3.99 -13.28
C ARG A 53 -14.91 -2.79 -14.20
N ALA A 54 -13.81 -2.06 -14.09
CA ALA A 54 -13.50 -0.95 -14.99
C ALA A 54 -13.29 -1.46 -16.42
N ALA A 55 -12.50 -2.53 -16.60
CA ALA A 55 -12.28 -3.15 -17.90
C ALA A 55 -13.60 -3.66 -18.54
N GLU A 56 -14.46 -4.31 -17.74
CA GLU A 56 -15.80 -4.77 -18.19
C GLU A 56 -16.69 -3.60 -18.61
N ALA A 57 -16.54 -2.43 -17.99
CA ALA A 57 -17.28 -1.19 -18.32
C ALA A 57 -16.62 -0.38 -19.45
N GLY A 58 -15.45 -0.76 -19.96
CA GLY A 58 -14.71 -0.02 -20.97
C GLY A 58 -14.17 1.32 -20.50
N VAL A 59 -13.87 1.45 -19.18
CA VAL A 59 -13.35 2.69 -18.55
C VAL A 59 -12.01 2.42 -17.88
N VAL A 60 -11.27 3.49 -17.60
CA VAL A 60 -9.99 3.42 -16.88
C VAL A 60 -10.24 3.59 -15.37
N TYR A 61 -9.65 2.68 -14.59
CA TYR A 61 -9.45 2.82 -13.15
C TYR A 61 -7.97 3.00 -12.87
N SER A 62 -7.60 4.06 -12.16
CA SER A 62 -6.21 4.44 -11.91
C SER A 62 -5.96 4.73 -10.44
N LEU A 63 -4.82 4.27 -9.93
CA LEU A 63 -4.21 4.84 -8.73
C LEU A 63 -3.83 6.29 -9.00
N ALA A 64 -3.86 7.14 -7.95
CA ALA A 64 -3.57 8.55 -8.07
C ALA A 64 -2.07 8.83 -8.05
N TYR A 65 -1.53 9.46 -9.09
CA TYR A 65 -0.14 9.92 -9.11
C TYR A 65 0.08 11.01 -8.05
N GLY A 66 1.24 10.94 -7.39
CA GLY A 66 1.53 11.74 -6.19
C GLY A 66 1.29 10.96 -4.90
N ASP A 67 0.51 9.85 -4.93
CA ASP A 67 0.54 8.84 -3.88
C ASP A 67 1.61 7.79 -4.18
N GLN A 68 2.21 7.22 -3.14
CA GLN A 68 3.35 6.31 -3.28
C GLN A 68 3.06 5.10 -4.18
N PRO A 69 1.90 4.44 -4.15
CA PRO A 69 1.65 3.30 -5.02
C PRO A 69 1.81 3.61 -6.51
N ALA A 70 1.25 4.72 -6.99
CA ALA A 70 1.37 5.11 -8.40
C ALA A 70 2.81 5.49 -8.76
N LEU A 71 3.53 6.17 -7.86
CA LEU A 71 4.94 6.53 -8.06
C LEU A 71 5.84 5.30 -8.11
N ILE A 72 5.55 4.27 -7.32
CA ILE A 72 6.29 3.00 -7.35
C ILE A 72 5.99 2.25 -8.63
N CYS A 73 4.73 2.23 -9.09
CA CYS A 73 4.36 1.64 -10.39
C CYS A 73 5.17 2.28 -11.53
N ASP A 74 5.28 3.60 -11.55
CA ASP A 74 6.05 4.34 -12.57
C ASP A 74 7.53 3.93 -12.57
N LEU A 75 8.18 3.84 -11.39
CA LEU A 75 9.56 3.39 -11.27
C LEU A 75 9.75 1.92 -11.68
N VAL A 76 8.82 1.04 -11.32
CA VAL A 76 8.85 -0.39 -11.69
C VAL A 76 8.67 -0.56 -13.19
N ASP A 77 7.73 0.16 -13.80
CA ASP A 77 7.46 0.10 -15.23
C ASP A 77 8.64 0.67 -16.03
N TRP A 78 9.24 1.77 -15.56
CA TRP A 78 10.49 2.28 -16.13
C TRP A 78 11.60 1.24 -16.13
N ALA A 79 11.87 0.59 -14.98
CA ALA A 79 12.93 -0.40 -14.87
C ALA A 79 12.69 -1.60 -15.83
N ARG A 80 11.46 -2.11 -15.85
CA ARG A 80 11.07 -3.23 -16.72
C ARG A 80 11.11 -2.86 -18.21
N ALA A 81 10.62 -1.67 -18.57
CA ALA A 81 10.66 -1.19 -19.95
C ALA A 81 12.11 -0.98 -20.45
N ALA A 82 13.02 -0.61 -19.55
CA ALA A 82 14.45 -0.52 -19.83
C ALA A 82 15.15 -1.89 -19.85
N GLY A 83 14.45 -2.99 -19.57
CA GLY A 83 14.97 -4.36 -19.59
C GLY A 83 15.71 -4.76 -18.30
N PHE A 84 15.52 -4.02 -17.19
CA PHE A 84 16.14 -4.36 -15.91
C PHE A 84 15.23 -5.24 -15.05
N PRO A 85 15.69 -6.41 -14.58
CA PRO A 85 14.97 -7.19 -13.59
C PRO A 85 14.78 -6.37 -12.30
N VAL A 86 13.53 -6.23 -11.85
CA VAL A 86 13.21 -5.55 -10.59
C VAL A 86 13.46 -6.51 -9.44
N VAL A 87 14.30 -6.09 -8.51
CA VAL A 87 14.70 -6.86 -7.31
C VAL A 87 13.80 -6.54 -6.13
N ALA A 88 13.52 -5.26 -5.93
CA ALA A 88 12.59 -4.79 -4.93
C ALA A 88 12.07 -3.39 -5.28
N ALA A 89 10.91 -3.04 -4.72
CA ALA A 89 10.41 -1.68 -4.77
C ALA A 89 9.69 -1.32 -3.47
N GLY A 90 9.61 -0.04 -3.18
CA GLY A 90 8.95 0.37 -1.96
C GLY A 90 9.07 1.85 -1.66
N ARG A 91 8.88 2.19 -0.40
CA ARG A 91 8.84 3.56 0.10
C ARG A 91 9.68 3.73 1.37
N GLY A 92 9.93 4.98 1.73
CA GLY A 92 10.45 5.32 3.05
C GLY A 92 9.34 5.59 4.07
N HIS A 93 9.67 5.47 5.34
CA HIS A 93 8.75 5.74 6.43
C HIS A 93 9.50 6.12 7.72
N LYS A 94 8.85 6.85 8.63
CA LYS A 94 9.33 7.06 10.01
C LYS A 94 8.79 5.94 10.88
N TRP A 95 9.61 4.92 11.20
CA TRP A 95 9.10 3.77 11.92
C TRP A 95 10.09 3.21 12.95
N LEU A 96 9.54 2.78 14.09
CA LEU A 96 10.19 1.98 15.12
C LEU A 96 9.19 0.92 15.61
N PRO A 97 9.65 -0.25 16.09
CA PRO A 97 8.76 -1.36 16.48
C PRO A 97 7.66 -0.96 17.48
N HIS A 98 7.96 -0.10 18.44
CA HIS A 98 6.97 0.34 19.44
C HIS A 98 5.90 1.30 18.88
N TYR A 99 6.09 1.88 17.70
CA TYR A 99 5.08 2.70 17.04
C TYR A 99 3.84 1.90 16.64
N ALA A 100 3.97 0.58 16.42
CA ALA A 100 2.85 -0.30 16.13
C ALA A 100 1.77 -0.27 17.24
N GLN A 101 2.13 0.13 18.46
CA GLN A 101 1.22 0.27 19.59
C GLN A 101 0.69 1.70 19.79
N SER A 102 1.03 2.65 18.91
CA SER A 102 0.55 4.03 19.01
C SER A 102 -0.98 4.11 18.85
N THR A 103 -1.57 5.12 19.45
CA THR A 103 -3.01 5.36 19.42
C THR A 103 -3.31 6.80 19.00
N PRO A 104 -4.56 7.13 18.63
CA PRO A 104 -4.94 8.52 18.34
C PRO A 104 -4.61 9.52 19.47
N GLU A 105 -4.56 9.05 20.73
CA GLU A 105 -4.23 9.88 21.88
C GLU A 105 -2.72 10.09 22.02
N THR A 106 -1.90 9.08 21.67
CA THR A 106 -0.44 9.12 21.86
C THR A 106 0.32 9.62 20.64
N VAL A 107 -0.30 9.65 19.48
CA VAL A 107 0.35 9.92 18.19
C VAL A 107 1.10 11.25 18.13
N TRP A 108 0.55 12.29 18.75
CA TRP A 108 1.12 13.64 18.67
C TRP A 108 2.50 13.74 19.32
N GLY A 109 2.72 13.03 20.42
CA GLY A 109 4.04 12.97 21.08
C GLY A 109 5.14 12.46 20.14
N TYR A 110 4.83 11.48 19.31
CA TYR A 110 5.79 10.93 18.32
C TYR A 110 6.09 11.88 17.15
N TYR A 111 5.19 12.84 16.90
CA TYR A 111 5.41 13.91 15.91
C TYR A 111 5.99 15.19 16.50
N GLY A 112 6.17 15.25 17.84
CA GLY A 112 6.64 16.46 18.53
C GLY A 112 5.60 17.58 18.53
N LEU A 113 4.30 17.23 18.47
CA LEU A 113 3.18 18.17 18.50
C LEU A 113 2.43 18.06 19.82
N THR A 114 1.84 19.18 20.25
CA THR A 114 0.83 19.13 21.31
C THR A 114 -0.56 18.86 20.71
N PRO A 115 -1.52 18.32 21.51
CA PRO A 115 -2.89 18.16 21.05
C PRO A 115 -3.54 19.47 20.55
N GLU A 116 -3.20 20.60 21.17
CA GLU A 116 -3.68 21.94 20.80
C GLU A 116 -3.14 22.36 19.43
N GLN A 117 -1.85 22.15 19.17
CA GLN A 117 -1.23 22.42 17.87
C GLN A 117 -1.87 21.57 16.76
N ALA A 118 -2.10 20.30 17.03
CA ALA A 118 -2.75 19.39 16.10
C ALA A 118 -4.20 19.83 15.79
N LYS A 119 -4.95 20.25 16.82
CA LYS A 119 -6.31 20.75 16.68
C LYS A 119 -6.37 22.05 15.87
N ILE A 120 -5.49 23.01 16.13
CA ILE A 120 -5.38 24.26 15.36
C ILE A 120 -5.05 23.97 13.89
N GLY A 121 -4.17 22.99 13.63
CA GLY A 121 -3.82 22.54 12.29
C GLY A 121 -4.91 21.73 11.59
N GLY A 122 -6.04 21.42 12.25
CA GLY A 122 -7.10 20.57 11.68
C GLY A 122 -6.66 19.13 11.39
N LEU A 123 -5.63 18.64 12.13
CA LEU A 123 -5.03 17.33 11.88
C LEU A 123 -5.92 16.20 12.42
N ASN A 124 -6.11 15.15 11.62
CA ASN A 124 -6.90 13.98 12.02
C ASN A 124 -6.01 12.97 12.77
N PRO A 125 -6.25 12.70 14.08
CA PRO A 125 -5.39 11.82 14.86
C PRO A 125 -5.38 10.37 14.37
N LYS A 126 -6.49 9.83 13.87
CA LYS A 126 -6.51 8.49 13.28
C LYS A 126 -5.67 8.40 12.02
N MET A 127 -5.79 9.38 11.13
CA MET A 127 -4.99 9.42 9.91
C MET A 127 -3.48 9.49 10.23
N PHE A 128 -3.08 10.35 11.15
CA PHE A 128 -1.68 10.44 11.58
C PHE A 128 -1.21 9.17 12.30
N ASN A 129 -2.09 8.52 13.05
CA ASN A 129 -1.77 7.27 13.71
C ASN A 129 -1.62 6.12 12.71
N SER A 130 -2.41 6.05 11.65
CA SER A 130 -2.25 5.04 10.61
C SER A 130 -0.93 5.16 9.86
N PHE A 131 -0.41 6.39 9.71
CA PHE A 131 0.94 6.60 9.21
C PHE A 131 1.98 6.05 10.18
N LEU A 132 1.81 6.28 11.49
CA LEU A 132 2.82 5.93 12.48
C LEU A 132 2.84 4.44 12.81
N ASP A 133 1.69 3.78 12.94
CA ASP A 133 1.57 2.41 13.41
C ASP A 133 1.89 1.32 12.36
N GLY A 134 2.15 1.73 11.12
CA GLY A 134 2.46 0.83 10.02
C GLY A 134 1.24 0.38 9.19
N SER A 135 0.03 0.81 9.55
CA SER A 135 -1.19 0.48 8.79
C SER A 135 -1.16 1.04 7.38
N LYS A 136 -0.85 2.34 7.23
CA LYS A 136 -0.76 2.98 5.92
C LYS A 136 0.33 2.37 5.03
N PRO A 137 1.57 2.12 5.51
CA PRO A 137 2.54 1.33 4.76
C PRO A 137 2.03 -0.03 4.27
N ALA A 138 1.31 -0.79 5.10
CA ALA A 138 0.74 -2.07 4.70
C ALA A 138 -0.30 -1.93 3.58
N ILE A 139 -1.18 -0.93 3.68
CA ILE A 139 -2.21 -0.60 2.66
C ILE A 139 -1.55 -0.26 1.33
N GLU A 140 -0.63 0.69 1.33
CA GLU A 140 0.01 1.19 0.11
C GLU A 140 0.87 0.12 -0.56
N THR A 141 1.65 -0.65 0.20
CA THR A 141 2.45 -1.75 -0.37
C THR A 141 1.59 -2.92 -0.86
N SER A 142 0.40 -3.15 -0.28
CA SER A 142 -0.58 -4.09 -0.84
C SER A 142 -1.04 -3.66 -2.23
N ALA A 143 -1.41 -2.38 -2.40
CA ALA A 143 -1.76 -1.82 -3.71
C ALA A 143 -0.61 -1.95 -4.73
N VAL A 144 0.65 -1.68 -4.31
CA VAL A 144 1.84 -1.89 -5.14
C VAL A 144 1.99 -3.33 -5.58
N CYS A 145 1.87 -4.30 -4.67
CA CYS A 145 1.94 -5.72 -5.03
C CYS A 145 0.89 -6.10 -6.07
N ASN A 146 -0.33 -5.67 -5.84
CA ASN A 146 -1.47 -5.98 -6.71
C ASN A 146 -1.34 -5.32 -8.09
N ALA A 147 -0.71 -4.15 -8.19
CA ALA A 147 -0.50 -3.44 -9.45
C ALA A 147 0.74 -3.97 -10.21
N THR A 148 1.86 -4.17 -9.52
CA THR A 148 3.16 -4.47 -10.15
C THR A 148 3.47 -5.96 -10.28
N GLY A 149 2.75 -6.82 -9.55
CA GLY A 149 3.05 -8.26 -9.47
C GLY A 149 4.24 -8.60 -8.54
N LEU A 150 4.82 -7.61 -7.85
CA LEU A 150 5.75 -7.86 -6.75
C LEU A 150 5.00 -8.51 -5.58
N THR A 151 5.72 -9.14 -4.65
CA THR A 151 5.11 -9.90 -3.55
C THR A 151 5.67 -9.46 -2.20
N PRO A 152 4.90 -9.56 -1.10
CA PRO A 152 5.44 -9.33 0.22
C PRO A 152 6.32 -10.49 0.69
N ALA A 153 7.20 -10.24 1.67
CA ALA A 153 7.81 -11.33 2.42
C ALA A 153 6.73 -12.11 3.23
N PRO A 154 6.96 -13.40 3.56
CA PRO A 154 6.01 -14.19 4.37
C PRO A 154 5.62 -13.51 5.70
N ASP A 155 6.60 -12.86 6.35
CA ASP A 155 6.40 -12.17 7.63
C ASP A 155 5.93 -10.71 7.48
N GLY A 156 5.66 -10.25 6.25
CA GLY A 156 5.26 -8.88 5.96
C GLY A 156 6.44 -7.90 5.89
N LEU A 157 6.20 -6.64 6.28
CA LEU A 157 7.21 -5.56 6.23
C LEU A 157 8.16 -5.62 7.42
N SER A 158 9.46 -5.44 7.18
CA SER A 158 10.51 -5.48 8.19
C SER A 158 11.06 -4.11 8.60
N PHE A 159 10.81 -3.07 7.81
CA PHE A 159 11.21 -1.68 8.05
C PHE A 159 12.70 -1.51 8.39
N PRO A 160 13.65 -2.04 7.62
CA PRO A 160 15.05 -1.89 7.94
C PRO A 160 15.48 -0.42 7.89
N PRO A 161 16.34 0.05 8.84
CA PRO A 161 16.90 1.38 8.80
C PRO A 161 17.81 1.52 7.57
N CYS A 162 17.60 2.59 6.76
CA CYS A 162 18.31 2.72 5.51
C CYS A 162 18.34 4.16 5.01
N SER A 163 19.53 4.66 4.65
CA SER A 163 19.67 5.89 3.86
C SER A 163 19.46 5.61 2.37
N VAL A 164 19.22 6.66 1.58
CA VAL A 164 19.11 6.55 0.11
C VAL A 164 20.33 5.83 -0.48
N ASP A 165 21.51 6.15 0.01
CA ASP A 165 22.77 5.57 -0.50
C ASP A 165 22.93 4.07 -0.18
N GLN A 166 22.25 3.60 0.84
CA GLN A 166 22.32 2.20 1.28
C GLN A 166 21.27 1.30 0.62
N ILE A 167 20.24 1.89 -0.02
CA ILE A 167 19.13 1.11 -0.62
C ILE A 167 19.63 -0.05 -1.50
N PRO A 168 20.56 0.12 -2.46
CA PRO A 168 21.01 -0.99 -3.30
C PRO A 168 21.68 -2.13 -2.52
N SER A 169 22.32 -1.80 -1.42
CA SER A 169 23.04 -2.77 -0.57
C SER A 169 22.13 -3.49 0.41
N VAL A 170 21.12 -2.77 0.96
CA VAL A 170 20.17 -3.32 1.94
C VAL A 170 19.06 -4.09 1.24
N MET A 171 18.54 -3.56 0.12
CA MET A 171 17.41 -4.14 -0.62
C MET A 171 17.85 -5.18 -1.67
N ARG A 172 18.61 -6.18 -1.23
CA ARG A 172 19.00 -7.37 -2.00
C ARG A 172 18.75 -8.64 -1.16
N PRO A 173 18.76 -9.85 -1.76
CA PRO A 173 18.49 -11.08 -1.03
C PRO A 173 19.41 -11.29 0.17
N LYS A 174 18.90 -11.90 1.24
CA LYS A 174 19.66 -12.26 2.44
C LYS A 174 20.90 -13.08 2.11
N GLY A 175 20.78 -14.02 1.18
CA GLY A 175 21.91 -14.85 0.71
C GLY A 175 23.04 -14.06 0.03
N GLU A 176 22.77 -12.82 -0.38
CA GLU A 176 23.72 -11.91 -1.00
C GLU A 176 24.07 -10.71 -0.08
N GLY A 177 23.78 -10.83 1.22
CA GLY A 177 24.15 -9.87 2.26
C GLY A 177 23.17 -8.69 2.42
N GLY A 178 21.96 -8.79 1.87
CA GLY A 178 20.87 -7.83 2.10
C GLY A 178 19.83 -8.31 3.12
N CYS A 179 18.63 -7.74 3.07
CA CYS A 179 17.55 -8.07 4.01
C CYS A 179 16.36 -8.81 3.36
N LEU A 180 16.28 -8.88 2.03
CA LEU A 180 15.11 -9.44 1.35
C LEU A 180 15.02 -10.95 1.47
N HIS A 181 13.80 -11.45 1.61
CA HIS A 181 13.51 -12.88 1.56
C HIS A 181 13.70 -13.44 0.13
N HIS A 182 13.28 -12.69 -0.89
CA HIS A 182 13.35 -13.08 -2.31
C HIS A 182 13.49 -11.86 -3.22
N LYS A 183 13.86 -12.08 -4.48
CA LYS A 183 13.79 -11.05 -5.52
C LYS A 183 12.34 -10.83 -5.96
N GLY A 184 11.99 -9.60 -6.30
CA GLY A 184 10.61 -9.22 -6.61
C GLY A 184 9.77 -8.92 -5.35
N GLN A 185 10.43 -8.55 -4.24
CA GLN A 185 9.77 -8.22 -2.97
C GLN A 185 9.45 -6.72 -2.87
N VAL A 186 8.34 -6.40 -2.18
CA VAL A 186 8.11 -5.04 -1.67
C VAL A 186 8.66 -4.87 -0.27
N GLU A 187 9.16 -3.68 0.07
CA GLU A 187 9.63 -3.39 1.42
C GLU A 187 9.48 -1.89 1.75
N VAL A 188 9.47 -1.55 3.02
CA VAL A 188 9.45 -0.17 3.53
C VAL A 188 10.71 0.06 4.35
N VAL A 189 11.45 1.14 4.06
CA VAL A 189 12.67 1.47 4.81
C VAL A 189 12.38 2.49 5.90
N SER A 190 12.95 2.28 7.10
CA SER A 190 12.84 3.24 8.19
C SER A 190 13.82 4.41 8.02
N SER A 191 13.36 5.63 8.30
CA SER A 191 14.18 6.84 8.40
C SER A 191 14.84 7.02 9.78
N LEU A 192 14.66 6.05 10.68
CA LEU A 192 15.21 6.05 12.03
C LEU A 192 16.09 4.82 12.24
N GLN A 193 17.20 4.99 12.96
CA GLN A 193 17.98 3.90 13.53
C GLN A 193 17.19 3.20 14.64
N ALA A 194 17.63 2.01 15.05
CA ALA A 194 16.96 1.24 16.11
C ALA A 194 16.87 1.97 17.47
N ASP A 195 17.78 2.89 17.73
CA ASP A 195 17.79 3.75 18.91
C ASP A 195 16.90 5.01 18.78
N GLY A 196 16.26 5.20 17.63
CA GLY A 196 15.39 6.33 17.32
C GLY A 196 16.10 7.56 16.76
N THR A 197 17.41 7.52 16.57
CA THR A 197 18.14 8.61 15.94
C THR A 197 17.78 8.70 14.43
N PRO A 198 17.61 9.93 13.89
CA PRO A 198 17.36 10.11 12.46
C PRO A 198 18.51 9.60 11.60
N ILE A 199 18.18 9.04 10.45
CA ILE A 199 19.16 8.65 9.43
C ILE A 199 19.40 9.83 8.52
N ASP A 200 20.65 10.22 8.38
CA ASP A 200 21.05 11.23 7.39
C ASP A 200 20.76 10.74 5.98
N TYR A 201 20.25 11.65 5.14
CA TYR A 201 19.89 11.34 3.76
C TYR A 201 18.85 10.20 3.64
N ASP A 202 17.86 10.20 4.54
CA ASP A 202 16.74 9.28 4.51
C ASP A 202 15.80 9.52 3.31
N ILE A 203 14.87 8.60 3.09
CA ILE A 203 13.85 8.66 2.04
C ILE A 203 12.42 8.66 2.63
N ARG A 204 12.22 9.15 3.84
CA ARG A 204 10.95 9.08 4.57
C ARG A 204 9.71 9.41 3.74
N PHE A 205 9.79 10.40 2.86
CA PHE A 205 8.67 10.88 2.05
C PHE A 205 8.74 10.42 0.59
N GLY A 206 9.64 9.52 0.26
CA GLY A 206 9.89 9.12 -1.10
C GLY A 206 9.61 7.64 -1.37
N VAL A 207 9.87 7.28 -2.62
CA VAL A 207 9.72 5.94 -3.18
C VAL A 207 10.99 5.52 -3.90
N TRP A 208 11.20 4.21 -4.04
CA TRP A 208 12.40 3.66 -4.64
C TRP A 208 12.12 2.33 -5.37
N VAL A 209 12.98 2.01 -6.33
CA VAL A 209 13.06 0.71 -6.98
C VAL A 209 14.51 0.26 -7.03
N VAL A 210 14.78 -1.00 -6.71
CA VAL A 210 16.07 -1.66 -6.91
C VAL A 210 15.94 -2.63 -8.06
N PHE A 211 16.91 -2.54 -8.98
CA PHE A 211 16.97 -3.36 -10.18
C PHE A 211 18.38 -3.89 -10.41
N GLU A 212 18.50 -4.89 -11.27
CA GLU A 212 19.73 -5.65 -11.44
C GLU A 212 20.39 -5.39 -12.79
N GLY A 213 21.71 -5.14 -12.77
CA GLY A 213 22.58 -5.14 -13.95
C GLY A 213 23.13 -6.55 -14.19
N GLU A 214 22.51 -7.33 -15.08
CA GLU A 214 22.87 -8.73 -15.30
C GLU A 214 24.19 -8.90 -16.04
N SER A 215 24.55 -7.98 -16.95
CA SER A 215 25.80 -8.06 -17.72
C SER A 215 26.89 -7.12 -17.18
N GLU A 216 28.14 -7.46 -17.44
CA GLU A 216 29.28 -6.59 -17.12
C GLU A 216 29.19 -5.24 -17.86
N TYR A 217 28.68 -5.24 -19.07
CA TYR A 217 28.46 -4.01 -19.83
C TYR A 217 27.49 -3.05 -19.11
N ILE A 218 26.35 -3.58 -18.63
CA ILE A 218 25.35 -2.78 -17.90
C ILE A 218 25.94 -2.22 -16.60
N ARG A 219 26.67 -3.04 -15.84
CA ARG A 219 27.32 -2.62 -14.57
C ARG A 219 28.34 -1.51 -14.80
N ARG A 220 29.12 -1.62 -15.88
CA ARG A 220 30.05 -0.56 -16.30
C ARG A 220 29.28 0.72 -16.64
N CYS A 221 28.20 0.64 -17.40
CA CYS A 221 27.35 1.79 -17.70
C CYS A 221 26.80 2.44 -16.42
N PHE A 222 26.33 1.65 -15.44
CA PHE A 222 25.88 2.20 -14.16
C PHE A 222 26.98 3.01 -13.48
N SER A 223 28.20 2.50 -13.45
CA SER A 223 29.35 3.20 -12.88
C SER A 223 29.70 4.48 -13.65
N GLU A 224 29.77 4.41 -14.99
CA GLU A 224 30.14 5.53 -15.85
C GLU A 224 29.12 6.67 -15.79
N TYR A 225 27.82 6.35 -15.64
CA TYR A 225 26.74 7.34 -15.53
C TYR A 225 26.44 7.75 -14.08
N GLY A 226 27.17 7.23 -13.09
CA GLY A 226 27.01 7.60 -11.70
C GLY A 226 25.70 7.10 -11.07
N VAL A 227 25.13 6.00 -11.60
CA VAL A 227 23.96 5.38 -11.00
C VAL A 227 24.35 4.82 -9.62
N LYS A 228 23.52 5.07 -8.61
CA LYS A 228 23.77 4.54 -7.26
C LYS A 228 23.64 3.02 -7.26
N THR A 229 24.72 2.34 -6.89
CA THR A 229 24.81 0.86 -6.84
C THR A 229 25.32 0.36 -5.49
N ASP A 230 25.16 -0.94 -5.27
CA ASP A 230 25.89 -1.65 -4.21
C ASP A 230 27.40 -1.78 -4.55
N SER A 231 28.21 -2.31 -3.63
CA SER A 231 29.65 -2.48 -3.82
C SER A 231 30.04 -3.38 -4.99
N SER A 232 29.15 -4.27 -5.43
CA SER A 232 29.39 -5.15 -6.59
C SER A 232 29.06 -4.50 -7.94
N GLY A 233 28.40 -3.33 -7.94
CA GLY A 233 27.85 -2.68 -9.12
C GLY A 233 26.65 -3.40 -9.75
N ARG A 234 26.20 -4.51 -9.16
CA ARG A 234 25.12 -5.34 -9.71
C ARG A 234 23.73 -4.82 -9.41
N TYR A 235 23.51 -4.36 -8.18
CA TYR A 235 22.23 -3.83 -7.73
C TYR A 235 22.25 -2.31 -7.81
N ALA A 236 21.32 -1.73 -8.54
CA ALA A 236 21.19 -0.29 -8.75
C ALA A 236 19.84 0.20 -8.20
N CYS A 237 19.77 1.49 -7.86
CA CYS A 237 18.57 2.10 -7.33
C CYS A 237 18.20 3.37 -8.10
N MET A 238 16.90 3.50 -8.41
CA MET A 238 16.26 4.77 -8.75
C MET A 238 15.26 5.15 -7.64
N TYR A 239 15.11 6.44 -7.42
CA TYR A 239 14.23 6.92 -6.35
C TYR A 239 13.68 8.31 -6.65
N LYS A 240 12.53 8.61 -6.04
CA LYS A 240 11.92 9.94 -5.98
C LYS A 240 11.79 10.32 -4.51
N ARG A 241 12.42 11.42 -4.08
CA ARG A 241 12.51 11.78 -2.64
C ARG A 241 11.22 12.26 -2.02
N TRP A 242 10.28 12.72 -2.82
CA TRP A 242 9.02 13.27 -2.35
C TRP A 242 7.84 12.64 -3.09
N HIS A 243 6.71 12.62 -2.43
CA HIS A 243 5.41 12.38 -3.01
C HIS A 243 4.50 13.55 -2.62
N LEU A 244 3.73 14.06 -3.56
CA LEU A 244 2.95 15.28 -3.39
C LEU A 244 1.48 14.98 -3.73
N ILE A 245 0.84 14.17 -2.86
CA ILE A 245 -0.56 13.79 -3.02
C ILE A 245 -1.46 15.03 -3.18
N GLY A 246 -2.39 14.97 -4.13
CA GLY A 246 -3.24 16.10 -4.49
C GLY A 246 -2.58 17.11 -5.44
N LEU A 247 -1.28 17.41 -5.29
CA LEU A 247 -0.58 18.34 -6.21
C LEU A 247 -0.20 17.67 -7.53
N GLU A 248 0.13 16.38 -7.52
CA GLU A 248 0.53 15.62 -8.71
C GLU A 248 -0.66 14.86 -9.35
N VAL A 249 -1.85 14.85 -8.76
CA VAL A 249 -3.00 14.08 -9.25
C VAL A 249 -3.43 14.45 -10.68
N GLY A 250 -3.14 15.68 -11.11
CA GLY A 250 -3.35 16.11 -12.48
C GLY A 250 -2.63 15.26 -13.53
N ILE A 251 -1.52 14.60 -13.15
CA ILE A 251 -0.79 13.66 -14.02
C ILE A 251 -1.67 12.44 -14.33
N SER A 252 -2.35 11.88 -13.34
CA SER A 252 -3.32 10.79 -13.57
C SER A 252 -4.50 11.23 -14.42
N VAL A 253 -5.03 12.41 -14.14
CA VAL A 253 -6.15 12.97 -14.95
C VAL A 253 -5.73 13.11 -16.41
N ALA A 254 -4.53 13.64 -16.67
CA ALA A 254 -3.99 13.78 -18.02
C ALA A 254 -3.70 12.41 -18.67
N ALA A 255 -3.12 11.46 -17.93
CA ALA A 255 -2.87 10.11 -18.43
C ALA A 255 -4.18 9.42 -18.86
N VAL A 256 -5.17 9.45 -18.00
CA VAL A 256 -6.49 8.85 -18.25
C VAL A 256 -7.22 9.58 -19.40
N GLY A 257 -7.29 10.91 -19.35
CA GLY A 257 -8.09 11.69 -20.30
C GLY A 257 -7.47 11.84 -21.69
N LEU A 258 -6.15 11.88 -21.80
CA LEU A 258 -5.45 12.14 -23.07
C LEU A 258 -4.86 10.84 -23.70
N ARG A 259 -4.49 9.85 -22.89
CA ARG A 259 -3.87 8.61 -23.37
C ARG A 259 -4.72 7.37 -23.16
N GLY A 260 -5.77 7.45 -22.30
CA GLY A 260 -6.57 6.29 -21.93
C GLY A 260 -5.80 5.29 -21.04
N GLU A 261 -4.79 5.75 -20.30
CA GLU A 261 -3.87 4.89 -19.54
C GLU A 261 -3.94 5.21 -18.04
N PRO A 262 -3.92 4.19 -17.16
CA PRO A 262 -3.77 4.41 -15.72
C PRO A 262 -2.32 4.77 -15.37
N THR A 263 -2.11 5.50 -14.27
CA THR A 263 -0.80 5.72 -13.63
C THR A 263 -0.45 4.64 -12.59
N GLY A 264 -1.13 3.55 -12.62
CA GLY A 264 -1.04 2.35 -11.80
C GLY A 264 -2.43 1.75 -11.66
N CYS A 265 -2.53 0.44 -11.83
CA CYS A 265 -3.79 -0.30 -11.74
C CYS A 265 -3.51 -1.74 -11.32
N ALA A 266 -4.36 -2.31 -10.47
CA ALA A 266 -4.19 -3.68 -10.04
C ALA A 266 -4.31 -4.66 -11.23
N THR A 267 -3.32 -5.56 -11.37
CA THR A 267 -3.24 -6.61 -12.39
C THR A 267 -3.57 -8.00 -11.84
N GLY A 268 -3.63 -8.14 -10.52
CA GLY A 268 -3.94 -9.39 -9.83
C GLY A 268 -3.93 -9.22 -8.32
N TRP A 269 -4.29 -10.26 -7.59
CA TRP A 269 -4.28 -10.27 -6.13
C TRP A 269 -3.02 -10.98 -5.61
N ARG A 270 -2.04 -10.24 -5.15
CA ARG A 270 -0.73 -10.73 -4.67
C ARG A 270 -0.56 -10.54 -3.17
N ALA A 271 -1.13 -9.46 -2.63
CA ALA A 271 -1.02 -9.10 -1.23
C ALA A 271 -2.34 -8.57 -0.68
N ASP A 272 -2.41 -8.56 0.63
CA ASP A 272 -3.55 -8.06 1.39
C ASP A 272 -3.06 -7.25 2.60
N ALA A 273 -3.75 -6.18 2.93
CA ALA A 273 -3.57 -5.44 4.18
C ALA A 273 -4.63 -5.93 5.17
N VAL A 274 -4.23 -6.82 6.08
CA VAL A 274 -5.13 -7.49 7.03
C VAL A 274 -5.17 -6.78 8.36
N ALA A 275 -6.32 -6.83 9.04
CA ALA A 275 -6.49 -6.32 10.40
C ALA A 275 -5.88 -7.27 11.42
N VAL A 276 -4.99 -6.76 12.27
CA VAL A 276 -4.35 -7.48 13.37
C VAL A 276 -4.72 -6.80 14.68
N ALA A 277 -5.08 -7.56 15.71
CA ALA A 277 -5.43 -7.02 17.02
C ALA A 277 -4.22 -6.33 17.67
N LYS A 278 -4.33 -5.04 18.05
CA LYS A 278 -3.28 -4.29 18.75
C LYS A 278 -3.15 -4.68 20.22
N LYS A 279 -4.25 -5.09 20.82
CA LYS A 279 -4.39 -5.50 22.22
C LYS A 279 -5.28 -6.74 22.29
N ASP A 280 -5.39 -7.33 23.45
CA ASP A 280 -6.46 -8.32 23.70
C ASP A 280 -7.81 -7.63 23.55
N LEU A 281 -8.67 -8.22 22.73
CA LEU A 281 -9.98 -7.70 22.39
C LEU A 281 -11.05 -8.65 22.95
N ASP A 282 -12.04 -8.09 23.65
CA ASP A 282 -13.13 -8.84 24.24
C ASP A 282 -14.28 -9.09 23.24
N LYS A 283 -15.04 -10.17 23.49
CA LYS A 283 -16.32 -10.39 22.80
C LYS A 283 -17.23 -9.19 23.01
N GLY A 284 -17.78 -8.68 21.93
CA GLY A 284 -18.69 -7.53 21.94
C GLY A 284 -18.01 -6.18 21.76
N GLU A 285 -16.68 -6.11 21.79
CA GLU A 285 -15.93 -4.89 21.49
C GLU A 285 -16.16 -4.49 20.02
N ILE A 286 -16.17 -3.17 19.75
CA ILE A 286 -16.40 -2.63 18.41
C ILE A 286 -15.03 -2.23 17.84
N LEU A 287 -14.74 -2.69 16.64
CA LEU A 287 -13.52 -2.32 15.93
C LEU A 287 -13.57 -0.86 15.51
N ASP A 288 -12.49 -0.13 15.76
CA ASP A 288 -12.36 1.29 15.43
C ASP A 288 -11.63 1.57 14.10
N GLY A 289 -11.10 0.51 13.46
CA GLY A 289 -10.53 0.57 12.13
C GLY A 289 -9.11 1.12 12.05
N GLU A 290 -8.71 1.49 10.85
CA GLU A 290 -7.39 2.01 10.53
C GLU A 290 -7.02 3.21 11.41
N GLY A 291 -5.78 3.20 11.90
CA GLY A 291 -5.25 4.24 12.76
C GLY A 291 -5.92 4.33 14.14
N GLY A 292 -6.76 3.36 14.49
CA GLY A 292 -7.39 3.24 15.80
C GLY A 292 -6.50 2.56 16.85
N TYR A 293 -7.16 2.01 17.88
CA TYR A 293 -6.49 1.30 18.96
C TYR A 293 -6.84 -0.20 19.00
N THR A 294 -7.90 -0.61 18.34
CA THR A 294 -8.30 -2.03 18.34
C THR A 294 -7.50 -2.87 17.35
N VAL A 295 -7.19 -2.30 16.19
CA VAL A 295 -6.50 -3.00 15.10
C VAL A 295 -5.39 -2.17 14.48
N VAL A 296 -4.42 -2.88 13.90
CA VAL A 296 -3.33 -2.35 13.05
C VAL A 296 -3.28 -3.13 11.74
N GLY A 297 -2.86 -2.48 10.65
CA GLY A 297 -2.66 -3.12 9.37
C GLY A 297 -1.36 -3.92 9.32
N ARG A 298 -1.43 -5.14 8.78
CA ARG A 298 -0.26 -5.94 8.42
C ARG A 298 -0.33 -6.35 6.96
N LEU A 299 0.76 -6.19 6.25
CA LEU A 299 0.90 -6.73 4.89
C LEU A 299 1.06 -8.26 4.97
N MET A 300 0.32 -8.98 4.15
CA MET A 300 0.32 -10.45 4.09
C MET A 300 0.24 -10.92 2.64
N PRO A 301 0.90 -12.04 2.27
CA PRO A 301 0.63 -12.69 0.98
C PRO A 301 -0.86 -13.01 0.81
N ALA A 302 -1.41 -12.77 -0.36
CA ALA A 302 -2.85 -12.96 -0.62
C ALA A 302 -3.32 -14.40 -0.36
N GLY A 303 -2.46 -15.40 -0.68
CA GLY A 303 -2.73 -16.81 -0.41
C GLY A 303 -2.90 -17.11 1.08
N ASP A 304 -2.06 -16.52 1.92
CA ASP A 304 -2.09 -16.71 3.37
C ASP A 304 -3.30 -16.00 3.99
N SER A 305 -3.60 -14.78 3.51
CA SER A 305 -4.83 -14.06 3.90
C SER A 305 -6.08 -14.86 3.58
N LEU A 306 -6.15 -15.44 2.37
CA LEU A 306 -7.28 -16.27 1.94
C LEU A 306 -7.38 -17.55 2.78
N ALA A 307 -6.27 -18.24 3.03
CA ALA A 307 -6.23 -19.48 3.80
C ALA A 307 -6.70 -19.29 5.25
N GLN A 308 -6.37 -18.13 5.83
CA GLN A 308 -6.77 -17.74 7.19
C GLN A 308 -8.11 -17.01 7.23
N ALA A 309 -8.77 -16.80 6.08
CA ALA A 309 -10.00 -16.02 5.95
C ALA A 309 -9.89 -14.63 6.63
N CYS A 310 -8.77 -13.96 6.47
CA CYS A 310 -8.46 -12.71 7.15
C CYS A 310 -9.46 -11.59 6.81
N LEU A 311 -9.73 -10.76 7.82
CA LEU A 311 -10.50 -9.53 7.66
C LEU A 311 -9.60 -8.43 7.09
N PRO A 312 -9.92 -7.84 5.92
CA PRO A 312 -9.17 -6.70 5.41
C PRO A 312 -9.28 -5.49 6.35
N LEU A 313 -8.17 -4.76 6.54
CA LEU A 313 -8.14 -3.58 7.41
C LEU A 313 -9.16 -2.52 7.00
N GLY A 314 -9.32 -2.25 5.70
CA GLY A 314 -10.27 -1.26 5.18
C GLY A 314 -11.74 -1.56 5.49
N LEU A 315 -12.05 -2.79 5.93
CA LEU A 315 -13.38 -3.19 6.38
C LEU A 315 -13.48 -3.40 7.89
N ALA A 316 -12.41 -3.21 8.66
CA ALA A 316 -12.36 -3.46 10.10
C ALA A 316 -12.86 -2.25 10.93
N HIS A 317 -13.98 -1.62 10.55
CA HIS A 317 -14.50 -0.45 11.24
C HIS A 317 -16.00 -0.61 11.56
N GLY A 318 -16.36 -0.31 12.81
CA GLY A 318 -17.76 -0.30 13.27
C GLY A 318 -18.37 -1.68 13.52
N TRP A 319 -17.62 -2.76 13.34
CA TRP A 319 -18.11 -4.11 13.50
C TRP A 319 -17.82 -4.68 14.88
N LYS A 320 -18.79 -5.43 15.40
CA LYS A 320 -18.74 -6.01 16.73
C LYS A 320 -18.07 -7.38 16.70
N LEU A 321 -17.18 -7.65 17.66
CA LEU A 321 -16.55 -8.94 17.83
C LEU A 321 -17.53 -10.00 18.35
N LEU A 322 -17.52 -11.18 17.75
CA LEU A 322 -18.32 -12.33 18.13
C LEU A 322 -17.63 -13.21 19.18
N ARG A 323 -16.31 -13.11 19.30
CA ARG A 323 -15.47 -13.86 20.25
C ARG A 323 -14.23 -13.04 20.63
N PRO A 324 -13.53 -13.38 21.73
CA PRO A 324 -12.27 -12.71 22.08
C PRO A 324 -11.18 -12.99 21.03
N VAL A 325 -10.29 -11.99 20.81
CA VAL A 325 -9.13 -12.11 19.92
C VAL A 325 -7.90 -11.62 20.69
N ALA A 326 -6.86 -12.44 20.78
CA ALA A 326 -5.62 -12.10 21.48
C ALA A 326 -4.80 -11.07 20.68
N ALA A 327 -4.05 -10.23 21.39
CA ALA A 327 -3.10 -9.29 20.79
C ALA A 327 -2.15 -9.96 19.79
N GLY A 328 -1.85 -9.29 18.68
CA GLY A 328 -0.98 -9.77 17.62
C GLY A 328 -1.60 -10.79 16.66
N ARG A 329 -2.82 -11.26 16.90
CA ARG A 329 -3.51 -12.19 15.99
C ARG A 329 -4.24 -11.46 14.86
N PRO A 330 -4.13 -11.95 13.61
CA PRO A 330 -5.01 -11.51 12.52
C PRO A 330 -6.46 -11.82 12.86
N LEU A 331 -7.34 -10.86 12.60
CA LEU A 331 -8.78 -11.06 12.64
C LEU A 331 -9.23 -11.78 11.38
N SER A 332 -10.25 -12.63 11.52
CA SER A 332 -10.92 -13.30 10.41
C SER A 332 -12.36 -12.83 10.24
N TRP A 333 -12.95 -13.13 9.09
CA TRP A 333 -14.37 -12.90 8.86
C TRP A 333 -15.27 -13.56 9.93
N GLY A 334 -14.83 -14.70 10.48
CA GLY A 334 -15.57 -15.41 11.55
C GLY A 334 -15.48 -14.76 12.93
N ASP A 335 -14.64 -13.73 13.11
CA ASP A 335 -14.50 -13.03 14.38
C ASP A 335 -15.47 -11.86 14.54
N VAL A 336 -16.10 -11.40 13.44
CA VAL A 336 -16.90 -10.16 13.43
C VAL A 336 -18.32 -10.36 12.93
N ALA A 337 -19.26 -9.58 13.48
CA ALA A 337 -20.61 -9.44 12.97
C ALA A 337 -20.61 -8.38 11.86
N PHE A 338 -20.47 -8.82 10.61
CA PHE A 338 -20.41 -7.94 9.44
C PHE A 338 -21.74 -7.92 8.66
N ASP A 339 -22.00 -6.82 7.95
CA ASP A 339 -23.12 -6.73 7.02
C ASP A 339 -22.71 -7.27 5.63
N ALA A 340 -23.18 -8.46 5.30
CA ALA A 340 -22.95 -9.11 4.02
C ALA A 340 -23.60 -8.38 2.82
N ASN A 341 -24.50 -7.42 3.07
CA ASN A 341 -25.19 -6.68 2.02
C ASN A 341 -24.44 -5.43 1.55
N LEU A 342 -23.46 -4.96 2.33
CA LEU A 342 -22.64 -3.81 1.94
C LEU A 342 -21.91 -4.08 0.60
N PRO A 343 -21.98 -3.16 -0.37
CA PRO A 343 -21.33 -3.31 -1.68
C PRO A 343 -19.83 -3.63 -1.56
N ALA A 344 -19.12 -2.99 -0.65
CA ALA A 344 -17.70 -3.23 -0.41
C ALA A 344 -17.42 -4.67 0.08
N VAL A 345 -18.28 -5.21 0.97
CA VAL A 345 -18.16 -6.61 1.43
C VAL A 345 -18.46 -7.58 0.29
N LYS A 346 -19.54 -7.35 -0.48
CA LYS A 346 -19.88 -8.19 -1.64
C LYS A 346 -18.73 -8.22 -2.65
N LEU A 347 -18.19 -7.07 -3.00
CA LEU A 347 -17.10 -6.96 -3.97
C LEU A 347 -15.83 -7.67 -3.47
N ARG A 348 -15.48 -7.53 -2.18
CA ARG A 348 -14.36 -8.23 -1.58
C ARG A 348 -14.57 -9.75 -1.58
N ARG A 349 -15.73 -10.25 -1.17
CA ARG A 349 -16.02 -11.69 -1.18
C ARG A 349 -16.03 -12.27 -2.59
N GLU A 350 -16.48 -11.51 -3.57
CA GLU A 350 -16.41 -11.86 -4.99
C GLU A 350 -14.94 -11.94 -5.46
N MET A 351 -14.09 -10.99 -5.04
CA MET A 351 -12.65 -11.02 -5.32
C MET A 351 -11.99 -12.28 -4.75
N GLU A 352 -12.28 -12.64 -3.50
CA GLU A 352 -11.75 -13.84 -2.85
C GLU A 352 -12.13 -15.12 -3.60
N GLN A 353 -13.35 -15.19 -4.14
CA GLN A 353 -13.78 -16.31 -4.95
C GLN A 353 -13.08 -16.34 -6.33
N ALA A 354 -13.05 -15.19 -7.02
CA ALA A 354 -12.52 -15.09 -8.37
C ALA A 354 -11.00 -15.36 -8.45
N PHE A 355 -10.24 -14.79 -7.51
CA PHE A 355 -8.78 -14.91 -7.47
C PHE A 355 -8.28 -16.07 -6.61
N GLY A 356 -9.06 -16.55 -5.65
CA GLY A 356 -8.73 -17.71 -4.82
C GLY A 356 -8.64 -19.01 -5.62
N LEU A 357 -9.43 -19.19 -6.66
CA LEU A 357 -9.34 -20.32 -7.56
C LEU A 357 -8.05 -20.32 -8.40
N GLN A 358 -7.58 -19.14 -8.81
CA GLN A 358 -6.33 -18.99 -9.55
C GLN A 358 -5.10 -19.32 -8.73
N GLN A 359 -5.10 -18.98 -7.43
CA GLN A 359 -4.00 -19.30 -6.52
C GLN A 359 -3.89 -20.79 -6.21
N ARG A 360 -5.01 -21.52 -6.14
CA ARG A 360 -5.03 -22.97 -5.93
C ARG A 360 -4.58 -23.77 -7.16
N SER A 361 -4.70 -23.22 -8.35
CA SER A 361 -4.23 -23.86 -9.58
C SER A 361 -2.76 -23.55 -9.92
N ALA A 362 -2.13 -22.62 -9.23
CA ALA A 362 -0.72 -22.24 -9.41
C ALA A 362 0.22 -22.81 -8.33
N ALA A 363 -0.32 -23.44 -7.28
CA ALA A 363 0.39 -24.15 -6.21
C ALA A 363 0.40 -25.65 -6.51
#